data_6a60889102ff5479574118551d00def4
#
_entry.id   6a60889102ff5479574118551d00def4
#
_cell.length_a   1.000
_cell.length_b   1.000
_cell.length_c   1.000
_cell.angle_alpha   90.00
_cell.angle_beta   90.00
_cell.angle_gamma   90.00
#
_symmetry.space_group_name_H-M   'P 1'
#
loop_
_entity.id
_entity.type
_entity.pdbx_description
1 polymer ?
#
loop_
_entity_poly.entity_id
_entity_poly.type
_entity_poly.pdbx_seq_one_letter_code
_entity_poly.pdbx_strand_id
1 'polypeptide(L)'
;MDIFRKAVSSPDQAGAEAAGLRWLAQADERVVAEVVGVTGTSISTKRVRESRPSVAAARAFGEALCRVHQAGATAFGAPPEGWEGANFIGRVEQPCEPCERWGEFYAEQRIKPFLGGLPEEVSDSAFAAADAIAAVDWDVAPARIHGDLWAGNVLFQEDTAVMIDPAAHGGHPWTDLAMLELFGVPFYDEILRGYGVGQEYHQWVPMHQLHPLSVHALTHGSAYYAPLERAARATLEALR
;
A
#
# COMPACT_ATOMS: atom_id res chain seq x y z
N MET A 1 29.05 -1.40 -8.86
CA MET A 1 27.65 -1.16 -8.49
C MET A 1 27.19 -2.37 -7.68
N ASP A 2 26.72 -2.19 -6.47
CA ASP A 2 26.23 -3.28 -5.62
C ASP A 2 24.75 -3.52 -5.98
N ILE A 3 24.41 -4.75 -6.42
CA ILE A 3 23.09 -5.11 -6.95
C ILE A 3 22.45 -6.14 -6.01
N PHE A 4 21.19 -5.90 -5.68
CA PHE A 4 20.32 -6.89 -5.06
C PHE A 4 19.45 -7.53 -6.14
N ARG A 5 19.39 -8.87 -6.16
CA ARG A 5 18.57 -9.65 -7.08
C ARG A 5 17.54 -10.45 -6.30
N LYS A 6 16.27 -10.32 -6.70
CA LYS A 6 15.13 -11.02 -6.12
C LYS A 6 14.50 -11.93 -7.19
N ALA A 7 14.27 -13.19 -6.83
CA ALA A 7 13.44 -14.09 -7.62
C ALA A 7 11.96 -13.91 -7.23
N VAL A 8 11.09 -13.95 -8.23
CA VAL A 8 9.63 -13.85 -8.06
C VAL A 8 8.94 -15.02 -8.75
N SER A 9 7.64 -15.20 -8.51
CA SER A 9 6.90 -16.40 -8.94
C SER A 9 6.59 -16.43 -10.44
N SER A 10 6.51 -15.27 -11.09
CA SER A 10 6.16 -15.17 -12.52
C SER A 10 6.82 -13.94 -13.18
N PRO A 11 6.91 -13.92 -14.52
CA PRO A 11 7.37 -12.75 -15.26
C PRO A 11 6.48 -11.52 -15.02
N ASP A 12 5.17 -11.71 -14.91
CA ASP A 12 4.23 -10.61 -14.64
C ASP A 12 4.47 -9.97 -13.26
N GLN A 13 4.77 -10.79 -12.24
CA GLN A 13 5.13 -10.26 -10.92
C GLN A 13 6.42 -9.43 -10.98
N ALA A 14 7.45 -9.89 -11.71
CA ALA A 14 8.67 -9.11 -11.89
C ALA A 14 8.41 -7.80 -12.65
N GLY A 15 7.56 -7.86 -13.67
CA GLY A 15 7.17 -6.70 -14.49
C GLY A 15 6.38 -5.66 -13.69
N ALA A 16 5.36 -6.11 -12.94
CA ALA A 16 4.53 -5.26 -12.09
C ALA A 16 5.35 -4.52 -11.02
N GLU A 17 6.22 -5.24 -10.31
CA GLU A 17 7.10 -4.65 -9.29
C GLU A 17 8.05 -3.63 -9.90
N ALA A 18 8.67 -3.94 -11.04
CA ALA A 18 9.57 -3.01 -11.72
C ALA A 18 8.84 -1.78 -12.28
N ALA A 19 7.65 -1.96 -12.82
CA ALA A 19 6.81 -0.85 -13.28
C ALA A 19 6.41 0.05 -12.10
N GLY A 20 6.00 -0.55 -10.98
CA GLY A 20 5.67 0.17 -9.75
C GLY A 20 6.84 1.01 -9.23
N LEU A 21 8.02 0.41 -9.07
CA LEU A 21 9.22 1.13 -8.62
C LEU A 21 9.57 2.30 -9.55
N ARG A 22 9.55 2.09 -10.87
CA ARG A 22 9.84 3.15 -11.83
C ARG A 22 8.81 4.28 -11.79
N TRP A 23 7.54 3.93 -11.66
CA TRP A 23 6.45 4.90 -11.59
C TRP A 23 6.52 5.74 -10.30
N LEU A 24 6.76 5.13 -9.15
CA LEU A 24 6.97 5.85 -7.89
C LEU A 24 8.22 6.75 -7.95
N ALA A 25 9.31 6.27 -8.54
CA ALA A 25 10.56 7.01 -8.68
C ALA A 25 10.45 8.27 -9.56
N GLN A 26 9.49 8.34 -10.51
CA GLN A 26 9.20 9.55 -11.28
C GLN A 26 8.82 10.73 -10.38
N ALA A 27 8.22 10.47 -9.21
CA ALA A 27 7.85 11.50 -8.26
C ALA A 27 8.99 11.90 -7.32
N ASP A 28 9.72 10.93 -6.77
CA ASP A 28 10.93 11.16 -5.98
C ASP A 28 11.83 9.91 -5.99
N GLU A 29 12.87 9.94 -6.84
CA GLU A 29 13.81 8.82 -7.00
C GLU A 29 14.63 8.48 -5.75
N ARG A 30 14.77 9.44 -4.81
CA ARG A 30 15.60 9.26 -3.59
C ARG A 30 14.98 8.29 -2.60
N VAL A 31 13.67 8.08 -2.67
CA VAL A 31 12.92 7.26 -1.71
C VAL A 31 12.35 5.98 -2.33
N VAL A 32 12.85 5.60 -3.51
CA VAL A 32 12.42 4.39 -4.22
C VAL A 32 13.65 3.61 -4.69
N ALA A 33 13.63 2.30 -4.55
CA ALA A 33 14.74 1.46 -5.02
C ALA A 33 14.92 1.55 -6.54
N GLU A 34 16.14 1.84 -6.98
CA GLU A 34 16.49 1.96 -8.40
C GLU A 34 16.48 0.60 -9.09
N VAL A 35 15.61 0.42 -10.09
CA VAL A 35 15.56 -0.80 -10.92
C VAL A 35 16.70 -0.79 -11.92
N VAL A 36 17.59 -1.78 -11.83
CA VAL A 36 18.71 -1.97 -12.78
C VAL A 36 18.43 -3.00 -13.85
N GLY A 37 17.48 -3.90 -13.65
CA GLY A 37 17.10 -4.87 -14.67
C GLY A 37 15.97 -5.80 -14.26
N VAL A 38 15.27 -6.33 -15.26
CA VAL A 38 14.22 -7.36 -15.12
C VAL A 38 14.51 -8.45 -16.12
N THR A 39 14.52 -9.70 -15.69
CA THR A 39 14.75 -10.86 -16.57
C THR A 39 13.90 -12.05 -16.13
N GLY A 40 12.99 -12.49 -16.99
CA GLY A 40 12.12 -13.62 -16.68
C GLY A 40 11.44 -13.44 -15.31
N THR A 41 11.75 -14.32 -14.38
CA THR A 41 11.21 -14.31 -13.00
C THR A 41 12.15 -13.65 -11.99
N SER A 42 12.91 -12.64 -12.38
CA SER A 42 13.76 -11.91 -11.42
C SER A 42 13.79 -10.41 -11.70
N ILE A 43 13.83 -9.64 -10.62
CA ILE A 43 14.08 -8.21 -10.62
C ILE A 43 15.43 -7.92 -9.95
N SER A 44 16.15 -6.96 -10.48
CA SER A 44 17.41 -6.50 -9.92
C SER A 44 17.30 -5.01 -9.62
N THR A 45 17.63 -4.63 -8.39
CA THR A 45 17.67 -3.24 -7.93
C THR A 45 19.07 -2.90 -7.45
N LYS A 46 19.40 -1.62 -7.41
CA LYS A 46 20.55 -1.16 -6.68
C LYS A 46 20.37 -1.48 -5.21
N ARG A 47 21.38 -2.09 -4.59
CA ARG A 47 21.30 -2.43 -3.17
C ARG A 47 21.21 -1.18 -2.31
N VAL A 48 20.13 -1.10 -1.52
CA VAL A 48 19.97 -0.05 -0.51
C VAL A 48 20.91 -0.35 0.65
N ARG A 49 21.70 0.63 1.05
CA ARG A 49 22.55 0.54 2.26
C ARG A 49 21.73 1.01 3.44
N GLU A 50 21.30 0.07 4.26
CA GLU A 50 20.50 0.36 5.43
C GLU A 50 21.34 1.01 6.54
N SER A 51 20.72 1.93 7.26
CA SER A 51 21.19 2.56 8.48
C SER A 51 20.19 2.36 9.61
N ARG A 52 20.59 2.67 10.83
CA ARG A 52 19.63 2.66 11.96
C ARG A 52 18.57 3.73 11.73
N PRO A 53 17.29 3.42 11.93
CA PRO A 53 16.22 4.41 11.85
C PRO A 53 16.51 5.61 12.77
N SER A 54 16.19 6.82 12.29
CA SER A 54 16.31 8.06 13.04
C SER A 54 15.08 8.92 12.88
N VAL A 55 14.82 9.80 13.84
CA VAL A 55 13.74 10.80 13.81
C VAL A 55 13.83 11.67 12.55
N ALA A 56 15.03 12.12 12.21
CA ALA A 56 15.25 12.98 11.03
C ALA A 56 14.93 12.24 9.72
N ALA A 57 15.44 11.00 9.57
CA ALA A 57 15.18 10.18 8.39
C ALA A 57 13.69 9.83 8.25
N ALA A 58 13.01 9.51 9.35
CA ALA A 58 11.57 9.23 9.35
C ALA A 58 10.75 10.45 8.90
N ARG A 59 11.08 11.64 9.41
CA ARG A 59 10.41 12.89 9.00
C ARG A 59 10.65 13.21 7.53
N ALA A 60 11.90 13.11 7.06
CA ALA A 60 12.25 13.33 5.66
C ALA A 60 11.57 12.31 4.72
N PHE A 61 11.43 11.06 5.16
CA PHE A 61 10.67 10.04 4.44
C PHE A 61 9.18 10.42 4.34
N GLY A 62 8.55 10.89 5.42
CA GLY A 62 7.16 11.36 5.41
C GLY A 62 6.94 12.50 4.40
N GLU A 63 7.83 13.49 4.37
CA GLU A 63 7.80 14.59 3.39
C GLU A 63 7.92 14.07 1.94
N ALA A 64 8.79 13.11 1.72
CA ALA A 64 8.98 12.51 0.40
C ALA A 64 7.77 11.66 -0.02
N LEU A 65 7.21 10.87 0.89
CA LEU A 65 6.00 10.08 0.66
C LEU A 65 4.81 10.97 0.28
N CYS A 66 4.67 12.13 0.94
CA CYS A 66 3.66 13.13 0.58
C CYS A 66 3.83 13.59 -0.89
N ARG A 67 5.06 13.89 -1.32
CA ARG A 67 5.32 14.26 -2.73
C ARG A 67 5.01 13.13 -3.70
N VAL A 68 5.32 11.87 -3.35
CA VAL A 68 4.97 10.69 -4.17
C VAL A 68 3.46 10.59 -4.33
N HIS A 69 2.71 10.69 -3.24
CA HIS A 69 1.24 10.64 -3.30
C HIS A 69 0.64 11.79 -4.10
N GLN A 70 1.17 13.03 -3.93
CA GLN A 70 0.72 14.23 -4.65
C GLN A 70 1.02 14.20 -6.15
N ALA A 71 1.94 13.36 -6.61
CA ALA A 71 2.16 13.15 -8.06
C ALA A 71 0.92 12.57 -8.76
N GLY A 72 -0.02 12.01 -7.98
CA GLY A 72 -1.31 11.58 -8.46
C GLY A 72 -1.31 10.33 -9.36
N ALA A 73 -2.50 9.90 -9.70
CA ALA A 73 -2.78 8.82 -10.63
C ALA A 73 -3.96 9.20 -11.53
N THR A 74 -4.14 8.49 -12.64
CA THR A 74 -5.22 8.77 -13.61
C THR A 74 -6.60 8.38 -13.10
N ALA A 75 -6.68 7.35 -12.24
CA ALA A 75 -7.90 6.88 -11.59
C ALA A 75 -7.52 6.03 -10.36
N PHE A 76 -8.48 5.74 -9.50
CA PHE A 76 -8.33 4.69 -8.49
C PHE A 76 -8.24 3.32 -9.20
N GLY A 77 -7.36 2.43 -8.72
CA GLY A 77 -7.10 1.15 -9.38
C GLY A 77 -6.31 1.24 -10.69
N ALA A 78 -5.98 2.43 -11.18
CA ALA A 78 -5.12 2.54 -12.36
C ALA A 78 -3.74 1.94 -12.08
N PRO A 79 -3.22 1.05 -12.95
CA PRO A 79 -1.86 0.51 -12.80
C PRO A 79 -0.80 1.60 -13.03
N PRO A 80 0.47 1.32 -12.70
CA PRO A 80 1.59 2.17 -13.11
C PRO A 80 1.58 2.44 -14.61
N GLU A 81 1.92 3.67 -15.00
CA GLU A 81 1.92 4.08 -16.41
C GLU A 81 2.78 3.13 -17.28
N GLY A 82 2.19 2.67 -18.39
CA GLY A 82 2.81 1.73 -19.32
C GLY A 82 2.81 0.27 -18.85
N TRP A 83 2.15 -0.08 -17.75
CA TRP A 83 1.97 -1.46 -17.33
C TRP A 83 0.54 -1.94 -17.66
N GLU A 84 0.45 -3.04 -18.43
CA GLU A 84 -0.82 -3.65 -18.86
C GLU A 84 -1.00 -5.08 -18.31
N GLY A 85 -0.06 -5.58 -17.51
CA GLY A 85 -0.11 -6.91 -16.91
C GLY A 85 -0.87 -6.94 -15.58
N ALA A 86 -0.92 -8.12 -14.95
CA ALA A 86 -1.53 -8.32 -13.65
C ALA A 86 -0.85 -7.49 -12.56
N ASN A 87 -1.60 -7.12 -11.52
CA ASN A 87 -1.08 -6.48 -10.31
C ASN A 87 -1.04 -7.49 -9.15
N PHE A 88 -0.08 -7.34 -8.26
CA PHE A 88 0.13 -8.28 -7.16
C PHE A 88 0.34 -7.55 -5.83
N ILE A 89 -0.18 -8.12 -4.75
CA ILE A 89 0.21 -7.80 -3.37
C ILE A 89 0.93 -9.02 -2.79
N GLY A 90 2.23 -8.89 -2.56
CA GLY A 90 3.07 -10.03 -2.26
C GLY A 90 3.04 -11.07 -3.39
N ARG A 91 2.42 -12.23 -3.15
CA ARG A 91 2.26 -13.31 -4.14
C ARG A 91 0.83 -13.46 -4.65
N VAL A 92 -0.09 -12.65 -4.15
CA VAL A 92 -1.51 -12.73 -4.48
C VAL A 92 -1.81 -11.74 -5.58
N GLU A 93 -2.41 -12.23 -6.67
CA GLU A 93 -2.94 -11.35 -7.71
C GLU A 93 -4.12 -10.54 -7.16
N GLN A 94 -4.17 -9.27 -7.51
CA GLN A 94 -5.26 -8.37 -7.12
C GLN A 94 -5.80 -7.63 -8.33
N PRO A 95 -7.12 -7.36 -8.37
CA PRO A 95 -7.72 -6.54 -9.43
C PRO A 95 -7.07 -5.16 -9.48
N CYS A 96 -6.88 -4.62 -10.68
CA CYS A 96 -6.25 -3.31 -10.88
C CYS A 96 -6.89 -2.62 -12.08
N GLU A 97 -8.21 -2.36 -11.96
CA GLU A 97 -9.02 -1.76 -12.99
C GLU A 97 -9.35 -0.30 -12.64
N PRO A 98 -9.19 0.65 -13.58
CA PRO A 98 -9.50 2.06 -13.33
C PRO A 98 -10.95 2.26 -12.87
N CYS A 99 -11.14 3.04 -11.80
CA CYS A 99 -12.43 3.38 -11.22
C CYS A 99 -12.44 4.87 -10.84
N GLU A 100 -13.58 5.54 -11.08
CA GLU A 100 -13.72 6.97 -10.76
C GLU A 100 -13.95 7.23 -9.28
N ARG A 101 -14.61 6.30 -8.57
CA ARG A 101 -14.99 6.47 -7.16
C ARG A 101 -14.10 5.61 -6.27
N TRP A 102 -13.46 6.27 -5.28
CA TRP A 102 -12.57 5.56 -4.36
C TRP A 102 -13.29 4.46 -3.57
N GLY A 103 -14.46 4.76 -3.02
CA GLY A 103 -15.21 3.81 -2.21
C GLY A 103 -15.57 2.53 -2.96
N GLU A 104 -15.98 2.64 -4.22
CA GLU A 104 -16.25 1.48 -5.08
C GLU A 104 -14.98 0.68 -5.36
N PHE A 105 -13.90 1.36 -5.78
CA PHE A 105 -12.60 0.71 -5.99
C PHE A 105 -12.14 -0.04 -4.76
N TYR A 106 -12.18 0.62 -3.59
CA TYR A 106 -11.65 0.04 -2.36
C TYR A 106 -12.47 -1.17 -1.90
N ALA A 107 -13.82 -1.10 -1.99
CA ALA A 107 -14.68 -2.21 -1.69
C ALA A 107 -14.49 -3.39 -2.65
N GLU A 108 -14.62 -3.13 -3.97
CA GLU A 108 -14.73 -4.19 -4.96
C GLU A 108 -13.38 -4.78 -5.38
N GLN A 109 -12.30 -4.00 -5.28
CA GLN A 109 -10.98 -4.43 -5.75
C GLN A 109 -9.96 -4.62 -4.63
N ARG A 110 -10.22 -4.11 -3.41
CA ARG A 110 -9.26 -4.18 -2.29
C ARG A 110 -9.74 -4.92 -1.06
N ILE A 111 -11.05 -5.04 -0.85
CA ILE A 111 -11.59 -5.76 0.31
C ILE A 111 -12.24 -7.08 -0.10
N LYS A 112 -13.34 -7.01 -0.85
CA LYS A 112 -14.17 -8.17 -1.18
C LYS A 112 -13.43 -9.34 -1.85
N PRO A 113 -12.47 -9.13 -2.78
CA PRO A 113 -11.75 -10.25 -3.42
C PRO A 113 -10.98 -11.14 -2.43
N PHE A 114 -10.60 -10.62 -1.27
CA PHE A 114 -9.79 -11.32 -0.27
C PHE A 114 -10.63 -11.92 0.87
N LEU A 115 -11.96 -11.76 0.86
CA LEU A 115 -12.86 -12.32 1.88
C LEU A 115 -13.33 -13.74 1.58
N GLY A 116 -13.21 -14.17 0.32
CA GLY A 116 -13.58 -15.52 -0.09
C GLY A 116 -12.74 -16.59 0.61
N GLY A 117 -13.39 -17.53 1.27
CA GLY A 117 -12.71 -18.61 2.02
C GLY A 117 -12.39 -18.29 3.48
N LEU A 118 -12.69 -17.09 3.97
CA LEU A 118 -12.67 -16.76 5.39
C LEU A 118 -13.95 -17.32 6.08
N PRO A 119 -13.91 -17.58 7.40
CA PRO A 119 -15.12 -17.92 8.15
C PRO A 119 -16.17 -16.82 8.01
N GLU A 120 -17.45 -17.22 7.87
CA GLU A 120 -18.59 -16.30 7.66
C GLU A 120 -18.66 -15.21 8.74
N GLU A 121 -18.42 -15.58 9.99
CA GLU A 121 -18.39 -14.65 11.14
C GLU A 121 -17.35 -13.52 10.98
N VAL A 122 -16.23 -13.78 10.28
CA VAL A 122 -15.16 -12.81 10.02
C VAL A 122 -15.46 -11.99 8.77
N SER A 123 -15.92 -12.64 7.70
CA SER A 123 -16.18 -12.00 6.42
C SER A 123 -17.39 -11.07 6.43
N ASP A 124 -18.47 -11.41 7.14
CA ASP A 124 -19.72 -10.63 7.15
C ASP A 124 -19.52 -9.17 7.57
N SER A 125 -18.77 -8.95 8.66
CA SER A 125 -18.49 -7.59 9.12
C SER A 125 -17.63 -6.81 8.11
N ALA A 126 -16.69 -7.48 7.43
CA ALA A 126 -15.84 -6.88 6.42
C ALA A 126 -16.61 -6.59 5.12
N PHE A 127 -17.54 -7.48 4.70
CA PHE A 127 -18.46 -7.21 3.59
C PHE A 127 -19.36 -6.00 3.89
N ALA A 128 -19.95 -5.95 5.09
CA ALA A 128 -20.80 -4.82 5.49
C ALA A 128 -20.02 -3.51 5.52
N ALA A 129 -18.76 -3.51 6.00
CA ALA A 129 -17.90 -2.34 5.97
C ALA A 129 -17.56 -1.91 4.53
N ALA A 130 -17.24 -2.87 3.65
CA ALA A 130 -16.96 -2.60 2.23
C ALA A 130 -18.18 -1.96 1.54
N ASP A 131 -19.38 -2.49 1.73
CA ASP A 131 -20.61 -1.92 1.18
C ASP A 131 -20.90 -0.51 1.71
N ALA A 132 -20.68 -0.28 3.01
CA ALA A 132 -20.83 1.04 3.61
C ALA A 132 -19.83 2.06 3.04
N ILE A 133 -18.57 1.66 2.83
CA ILE A 133 -17.54 2.50 2.20
C ILE A 133 -17.91 2.86 0.76
N ALA A 134 -18.40 1.87 -0.03
CA ALA A 134 -18.80 2.07 -1.40
C ALA A 134 -19.98 3.04 -1.57
N ALA A 135 -20.84 3.12 -0.56
CA ALA A 135 -22.02 3.99 -0.57
C ALA A 135 -21.70 5.49 -0.32
N VAL A 136 -20.50 5.81 0.18
CA VAL A 136 -20.08 7.19 0.47
C VAL A 136 -19.42 7.82 -0.76
N ASP A 137 -19.72 9.09 -0.99
CA ASP A 137 -19.00 9.92 -1.95
C ASP A 137 -17.81 10.59 -1.23
N TRP A 138 -16.61 10.04 -1.46
CA TRP A 138 -15.39 10.47 -0.82
C TRP A 138 -14.75 11.62 -1.62
N ASP A 139 -14.56 12.77 -0.98
CA ASP A 139 -13.85 13.91 -1.59
C ASP A 139 -12.33 13.67 -1.53
N VAL A 140 -11.85 12.83 -2.43
CA VAL A 140 -10.43 12.48 -2.54
C VAL A 140 -10.03 12.28 -4.02
N ALA A 141 -8.88 12.80 -4.38
CA ALA A 141 -8.28 12.53 -5.69
C ALA A 141 -7.39 11.27 -5.65
N PRO A 142 -7.30 10.51 -6.77
CA PRO A 142 -6.43 9.35 -6.83
C PRO A 142 -4.96 9.75 -6.67
N ALA A 143 -4.32 9.18 -5.66
CA ALA A 143 -2.90 9.35 -5.34
C ALA A 143 -2.08 8.22 -5.95
N ARG A 144 -0.81 8.49 -6.19
CA ARG A 144 0.19 7.47 -6.55
C ARG A 144 0.65 6.77 -5.28
N ILE A 145 0.13 5.57 -4.99
CA ILE A 145 0.47 4.85 -3.76
C ILE A 145 1.40 3.65 -4.00
N HIS A 146 2.14 3.30 -2.96
CA HIS A 146 2.96 2.09 -2.94
C HIS A 146 2.10 0.81 -2.90
N GLY A 147 1.02 0.81 -2.15
CA GLY A 147 0.00 -0.24 -2.08
C GLY A 147 0.35 -1.46 -1.22
N ASP A 148 1.61 -1.60 -0.81
CA ASP A 148 2.09 -2.61 0.15
C ASP A 148 3.16 -2.00 1.08
N LEU A 149 2.87 -0.82 1.66
CA LEU A 149 3.83 -0.04 2.44
C LEU A 149 3.80 -0.43 3.92
N TRP A 150 4.38 -1.57 4.25
CA TRP A 150 4.60 -2.00 5.63
C TRP A 150 6.07 -1.81 6.05
N ALA A 151 6.36 -1.95 7.34
CA ALA A 151 7.70 -1.70 7.88
C ALA A 151 8.84 -2.46 7.17
N GLY A 152 8.57 -3.68 6.67
CA GLY A 152 9.56 -4.48 5.93
C GLY A 152 9.87 -3.96 4.52
N ASN A 153 9.01 -3.11 3.96
CA ASN A 153 9.20 -2.50 2.65
C ASN A 153 9.76 -1.06 2.74
N VAL A 154 10.23 -0.66 3.94
CA VAL A 154 10.85 0.66 4.20
C VAL A 154 12.25 0.46 4.75
N LEU A 155 13.26 0.71 3.93
CA LEU A 155 14.68 0.56 4.29
C LEU A 155 15.27 1.92 4.68
N PHE A 156 15.51 2.12 5.99
CA PHE A 156 16.06 3.40 6.47
C PHE A 156 17.50 3.60 6.03
N GLN A 157 17.81 4.84 5.61
CA GLN A 157 19.15 5.36 5.34
C GLN A 157 19.47 6.50 6.32
N GLU A 158 20.66 7.11 6.20
CA GLU A 158 21.07 8.19 7.11
C GLU A 158 20.10 9.38 7.08
N ASP A 159 19.65 9.78 5.88
CA ASP A 159 18.88 11.00 5.65
C ASP A 159 17.40 10.78 5.37
N THR A 160 16.97 9.54 5.02
CA THR A 160 15.60 9.22 4.63
C THR A 160 15.34 7.71 4.75
N ALA A 161 14.29 7.21 4.08
CA ALA A 161 14.09 5.78 3.85
C ALA A 161 13.72 5.52 2.39
N VAL A 162 13.93 4.29 1.95
CA VAL A 162 13.72 3.83 0.57
C VAL A 162 12.66 2.75 0.54
N MET A 163 11.67 2.93 -0.31
CA MET A 163 10.59 1.96 -0.57
C MET A 163 11.07 0.86 -1.52
N ILE A 164 10.68 -0.38 -1.21
CA ILE A 164 10.92 -1.58 -2.02
C ILE A 164 9.64 -2.40 -2.16
N ASP A 165 9.58 -3.31 -3.11
CA ASP A 165 8.53 -4.33 -3.27
C ASP A 165 7.09 -3.75 -3.36
N PRO A 166 6.79 -2.77 -4.22
CA PRO A 166 5.49 -2.15 -4.29
C PRO A 166 4.43 -3.03 -4.97
N ALA A 167 3.18 -2.85 -4.54
CA ALA A 167 1.95 -3.21 -5.25
C ALA A 167 1.29 -1.96 -5.86
N ALA A 168 2.07 -1.14 -6.56
CA ALA A 168 1.74 0.23 -6.91
C ALA A 168 0.50 0.37 -7.80
N HIS A 169 -0.34 1.35 -7.47
CA HIS A 169 -1.54 1.68 -8.22
C HIS A 169 -2.09 3.05 -7.79
N GLY A 170 -3.08 3.56 -8.50
CA GLY A 170 -3.85 4.72 -8.07
C GLY A 170 -4.72 4.36 -6.87
N GLY A 171 -4.57 5.05 -5.74
CA GLY A 171 -5.28 4.74 -4.50
C GLY A 171 -5.50 5.95 -3.61
N HIS A 172 -5.97 5.69 -2.38
CA HIS A 172 -6.08 6.71 -1.35
C HIS A 172 -4.75 6.83 -0.60
N PRO A 173 -4.19 8.03 -0.44
CA PRO A 173 -2.86 8.21 0.16
C PRO A 173 -2.76 7.67 1.60
N TRP A 174 -3.83 7.70 2.36
CA TRP A 174 -3.85 7.21 3.75
C TRP A 174 -3.74 5.70 3.87
N THR A 175 -3.96 4.95 2.77
CA THR A 175 -3.81 3.48 2.79
C THR A 175 -2.37 3.08 3.10
N ASP A 176 -1.39 3.74 2.50
CA ASP A 176 0.02 3.49 2.79
C ASP A 176 0.38 3.87 4.24
N LEU A 177 -0.12 5.01 4.73
CA LEU A 177 0.12 5.45 6.11
C LEU A 177 -0.48 4.48 7.14
N ALA A 178 -1.71 4.02 6.93
CA ALA A 178 -2.37 3.08 7.82
C ALA A 178 -1.70 1.70 7.84
N MET A 179 -1.08 1.30 6.74
CA MET A 179 -0.31 0.06 6.66
C MET A 179 1.04 0.16 7.39
N LEU A 180 1.71 1.32 7.35
CA LEU A 180 2.90 1.60 8.17
C LEU A 180 2.58 1.48 9.67
N GLU A 181 1.43 1.98 10.12
CA GLU A 181 0.97 1.87 11.51
C GLU A 181 0.70 0.42 11.89
N LEU A 182 -0.05 -0.30 11.07
CA LEU A 182 -0.48 -1.67 11.34
C LEU A 182 0.69 -2.62 11.63
N PHE A 183 1.82 -2.43 10.96
CA PHE A 183 3.01 -3.29 11.06
C PHE A 183 4.20 -2.62 11.76
N GLY A 184 3.97 -1.50 12.44
CA GLY A 184 4.88 -0.94 13.42
C GLY A 184 6.20 -0.39 12.83
N VAL A 185 6.12 0.49 11.83
CA VAL A 185 7.33 1.17 11.32
C VAL A 185 8.00 2.03 12.42
N PRO A 186 9.33 2.05 12.50
CA PRO A 186 10.02 2.92 13.45
C PRO A 186 9.69 4.41 13.24
N PHE A 187 9.49 5.14 14.34
CA PHE A 187 9.23 6.60 14.33
C PHE A 187 8.00 7.00 13.51
N TYR A 188 6.94 6.21 13.55
CA TYR A 188 5.72 6.45 12.79
C TYR A 188 5.16 7.87 12.95
N ASP A 189 5.10 8.40 14.19
CA ASP A 189 4.62 9.76 14.43
C ASP A 189 5.47 10.82 13.71
N GLU A 190 6.76 10.58 13.51
CA GLU A 190 7.63 11.49 12.77
C GLU A 190 7.38 11.40 11.26
N ILE A 191 7.04 10.21 10.75
CA ILE A 191 6.60 10.04 9.37
C ILE A 191 5.31 10.84 9.15
N LEU A 192 4.32 10.72 10.04
CA LEU A 192 3.08 11.50 9.96
C LEU A 192 3.30 13.01 10.04
N ARG A 193 4.21 13.47 10.91
CA ARG A 193 4.59 14.89 11.00
C ARG A 193 5.24 15.41 9.72
N GLY A 194 6.15 14.62 9.13
CA GLY A 194 6.77 14.95 7.84
C GLY A 194 5.75 14.95 6.70
N TYR A 195 4.83 14.01 6.70
CA TYR A 195 3.76 13.91 5.73
C TYR A 195 2.78 15.08 5.80
N GLY A 196 2.52 15.60 7.00
CA GLY A 196 1.60 16.71 7.23
C GLY A 196 0.13 16.29 7.24
N VAL A 197 -0.17 15.06 7.71
CA VAL A 197 -1.54 14.57 7.82
C VAL A 197 -2.34 15.33 8.89
N GLY A 198 -3.64 15.58 8.62
CA GLY A 198 -4.55 16.24 9.55
C GLY A 198 -5.03 15.31 10.68
N GLN A 199 -5.70 15.89 11.69
CA GLN A 199 -6.21 15.15 12.85
C GLN A 199 -7.29 14.13 12.47
N GLU A 200 -8.04 14.39 11.41
CA GLU A 200 -9.10 13.53 10.86
C GLU A 200 -8.59 12.17 10.40
N TYR A 201 -7.31 12.05 10.07
CA TYR A 201 -6.69 10.79 9.64
C TYR A 201 -6.94 9.65 10.62
N HIS A 202 -6.76 9.90 11.91
CA HIS A 202 -6.77 8.84 12.93
C HIS A 202 -8.10 8.09 13.05
N GLN A 203 -9.22 8.76 12.80
CA GLN A 203 -10.53 8.09 12.82
C GLN A 203 -10.71 7.12 11.66
N TRP A 204 -10.00 7.33 10.53
CA TRP A 204 -10.13 6.51 9.32
C TRP A 204 -9.06 5.41 9.20
N VAL A 205 -8.10 5.35 10.10
CA VAL A 205 -7.06 4.31 10.11
C VAL A 205 -7.65 2.89 10.03
N PRO A 206 -8.66 2.50 10.84
CA PRO A 206 -9.25 1.17 10.76
C PRO A 206 -9.80 0.84 9.38
N MET A 207 -10.42 1.80 8.71
CA MET A 207 -10.96 1.64 7.36
C MET A 207 -9.84 1.33 6.35
N HIS A 208 -8.75 2.09 6.38
CA HIS A 208 -7.62 1.88 5.47
C HIS A 208 -6.81 0.61 5.79
N GLN A 209 -6.95 0.03 6.98
CA GLN A 209 -6.36 -1.24 7.36
C GLN A 209 -7.18 -2.46 6.88
N LEU A 210 -8.41 -2.30 6.38
CA LEU A 210 -9.24 -3.41 5.92
C LEU A 210 -8.57 -4.21 4.79
N HIS A 211 -7.99 -3.55 3.79
CA HIS A 211 -7.30 -4.24 2.70
C HIS A 211 -6.12 -5.10 3.19
N PRO A 212 -5.09 -4.55 3.85
CA PRO A 212 -3.97 -5.36 4.31
C PRO A 212 -4.41 -6.46 5.30
N LEU A 213 -5.40 -6.22 6.15
CA LEU A 213 -5.93 -7.24 7.05
C LEU A 213 -6.68 -8.35 6.31
N SER A 214 -7.46 -8.02 5.27
CA SER A 214 -8.14 -9.02 4.44
C SER A 214 -7.15 -9.92 3.71
N VAL A 215 -6.11 -9.32 3.09
CA VAL A 215 -5.03 -10.06 2.45
C VAL A 215 -4.30 -10.98 3.43
N HIS A 216 -3.96 -10.47 4.63
CA HIS A 216 -3.28 -11.28 5.64
C HIS A 216 -4.18 -12.36 6.25
N ALA A 217 -5.48 -12.09 6.43
CA ALA A 217 -6.44 -13.11 6.86
C ALA A 217 -6.53 -14.26 5.87
N LEU A 218 -6.54 -13.97 4.57
CA LEU A 218 -6.55 -14.97 3.51
C LEU A 218 -5.23 -15.77 3.44
N THR A 219 -4.09 -15.10 3.55
CA THR A 219 -2.77 -15.70 3.29
C THR A 219 -2.08 -16.27 4.52
N HIS A 220 -2.34 -15.72 5.71
CA HIS A 220 -1.70 -16.09 6.98
C HIS A 220 -2.69 -16.64 8.03
N GLY A 221 -4.00 -16.61 7.74
CA GLY A 221 -5.02 -17.29 8.53
C GLY A 221 -5.45 -16.59 9.81
N SER A 222 -5.85 -17.38 10.81
CA SER A 222 -6.66 -16.96 11.96
C SER A 222 -6.06 -15.88 12.86
N ALA A 223 -4.75 -15.67 12.82
CA ALA A 223 -4.11 -14.58 13.58
C ALA A 223 -4.64 -13.19 13.19
N TYR A 224 -5.15 -13.06 11.95
CA TYR A 224 -5.67 -11.79 11.40
C TYR A 224 -7.19 -11.67 11.43
N TYR A 225 -7.94 -12.71 11.82
CA TYR A 225 -9.41 -12.67 11.83
C TYR A 225 -9.94 -11.63 12.82
N ALA A 226 -9.54 -11.69 14.08
CA ALA A 226 -9.97 -10.72 15.07
C ALA A 226 -9.50 -9.27 14.79
N PRO A 227 -8.26 -9.01 14.28
CA PRO A 227 -7.90 -7.69 13.79
C PRO A 227 -8.81 -7.18 12.66
N LEU A 228 -9.13 -8.01 11.66
CA LEU A 228 -10.02 -7.64 10.55
C LEU A 228 -11.43 -7.29 11.04
N GLU A 229 -12.00 -8.12 11.90
CA GLU A 229 -13.33 -7.88 12.48
C GLU A 229 -13.37 -6.57 13.29
N ARG A 230 -12.34 -6.28 14.10
CA ARG A 230 -12.25 -5.02 14.85
C ARG A 230 -12.17 -3.81 13.92
N ALA A 231 -11.36 -3.88 12.87
CA ALA A 231 -11.24 -2.81 11.88
C ALA A 231 -12.57 -2.57 11.15
N ALA A 232 -13.28 -3.64 10.76
CA ALA A 232 -14.56 -3.54 10.09
C ALA A 232 -15.63 -2.90 11.00
N ARG A 233 -15.72 -3.31 12.27
CA ARG A 233 -16.65 -2.71 13.24
C ARG A 233 -16.35 -1.24 13.51
N ALA A 234 -15.07 -0.89 13.71
CA ALA A 234 -14.67 0.51 13.90
C ALA A 234 -14.99 1.38 12.68
N THR A 235 -14.80 0.84 11.47
CA THR A 235 -15.19 1.51 10.22
C THR A 235 -16.69 1.76 10.16
N LEU A 236 -17.51 0.76 10.47
CA LEU A 236 -18.96 0.90 10.49
C LEU A 236 -19.46 1.89 11.56
N GLU A 237 -18.76 2.01 12.69
CA GLU A 237 -19.06 3.01 13.72
C GLU A 237 -18.69 4.43 13.25
N ALA A 238 -17.55 4.60 12.58
CA ALA A 238 -17.11 5.91 12.07
C ALA A 238 -17.98 6.44 10.92
N LEU A 239 -18.68 5.55 10.18
CA LEU A 239 -19.56 5.88 9.06
C LEU A 239 -21.01 6.20 9.48
N ARG A 240 -21.39 6.08 10.75
CA ARG A 240 -22.75 6.40 11.28
C ARG A 240 -22.91 7.88 11.57
#